data_4c79ae72b357575b61b98d87b4a13429
#
_entry.id   4c79ae72b357575b61b98d87b4a13429
#
_cell.length_a   1.000
_cell.length_b   1.000
_cell.length_c   1.000
_cell.angle_alpha   90.00
_cell.angle_beta   90.00
_cell.angle_gamma   90.00
#
_symmetry.space_group_name_H-M   'P 1'
#
loop_
_entity.id
_entity.type
_entity.pdbx_description
1 polymer ?
#
loop_
_entity_poly.entity_id
_entity_poly.type
_entity_poly.pdbx_seq_one_letter_code
_entity_poly.pdbx_strand_id
1 'polypeptide(L)'
;MRVEKKRVVVIGGGKVAGFKIIPLLKQGADIVVVSPELDANLVKLVEEKKIRWYQREYEKSDIKGAFLVVAASSDAVLNEQVAEDSAENQLVNVITNPESGNVHFPAAIHRGLLNVAVSTGGASPKLAKKIRDDIVNKYDEAYEPYLDFLSEVRIKVKELQIEKRERNILLQEVLKSVYVQNEQKRELFLQELERRVHIG
;
A
#
# COMPACT_ATOMS: atom_id res chain seq x y z
N MET A 1 2.73 1.55 -6.21
CA MET A 1 1.68 2.09 -7.09
C MET A 1 0.83 3.08 -6.28
N ARG A 2 0.53 4.25 -6.82
CA ARG A 2 -0.38 5.21 -6.16
C ARG A 2 -1.78 5.03 -6.73
N VAL A 3 -2.74 4.72 -5.86
CA VAL A 3 -4.14 4.46 -6.24
C VAL A 3 -5.13 5.50 -5.68
N GLU A 4 -4.63 6.52 -5.02
CA GLU A 4 -5.45 7.59 -4.45
C GLU A 4 -6.37 8.20 -5.52
N LYS A 5 -7.67 8.21 -5.24
CA LYS A 5 -8.74 8.67 -6.15
C LYS A 5 -8.78 7.95 -7.52
N LYS A 6 -8.05 6.83 -7.67
CA LYS A 6 -8.11 6.02 -8.89
C LYS A 6 -9.26 5.04 -8.79
N ARG A 7 -10.02 4.90 -9.91
CA ARG A 7 -11.08 3.91 -10.01
C ARG A 7 -10.49 2.51 -10.04
N VAL A 8 -10.88 1.68 -9.07
CA VAL A 8 -10.53 0.26 -8.98
C VAL A 8 -11.81 -0.55 -9.06
N VAL A 9 -11.85 -1.50 -9.97
CA VAL A 9 -13.00 -2.40 -10.12
C VAL A 9 -12.58 -3.81 -9.69
N VAL A 10 -13.37 -4.40 -8.79
CA VAL A 10 -13.13 -5.73 -8.26
C VAL A 10 -14.31 -6.62 -8.69
N ILE A 11 -13.99 -7.66 -9.44
CA ILE A 11 -14.99 -8.68 -9.87
C ILE A 11 -14.91 -9.85 -8.91
N GLY A 12 -15.98 -10.05 -8.15
CA GLY A 12 -16.06 -11.00 -7.05
C GLY A 12 -16.10 -10.30 -5.68
N GLY A 13 -16.89 -10.87 -4.77
CA GLY A 13 -17.21 -10.30 -3.45
C GLY A 13 -16.79 -11.17 -2.26
N GLY A 14 -15.98 -12.20 -2.47
CA GLY A 14 -15.57 -13.13 -1.42
C GLY A 14 -14.43 -12.64 -0.55
N LYS A 15 -13.98 -13.49 0.38
CA LYS A 15 -12.87 -13.20 1.32
C LYS A 15 -11.58 -12.78 0.60
N VAL A 16 -11.25 -13.39 -0.55
CA VAL A 16 -10.05 -13.07 -1.32
C VAL A 16 -10.13 -11.66 -1.90
N ALA A 17 -11.30 -11.25 -2.41
CA ALA A 17 -11.55 -9.88 -2.84
C ALA A 17 -11.33 -8.90 -1.68
N GLY A 18 -11.82 -9.23 -0.48
CA GLY A 18 -11.61 -8.42 0.73
C GLY A 18 -10.14 -8.17 1.05
N PHE A 19 -9.28 -9.18 0.91
CA PHE A 19 -7.83 -9.01 1.12
C PHE A 19 -7.17 -8.04 0.11
N LYS A 20 -7.78 -7.83 -1.05
CA LYS A 20 -7.32 -6.85 -2.04
C LYS A 20 -7.95 -5.47 -1.83
N ILE A 21 -9.23 -5.43 -1.49
CA ILE A 21 -10.01 -4.21 -1.28
C ILE A 21 -9.46 -3.39 -0.09
N ILE A 22 -9.26 -4.03 1.06
CA ILE A 22 -8.89 -3.31 2.29
C ILE A 22 -7.59 -2.51 2.15
N PRO A 23 -6.47 -3.04 1.63
CA PRO A 23 -5.24 -2.26 1.43
C PRO A 23 -5.39 -1.14 0.39
N LEU A 24 -6.17 -1.36 -0.67
CA LEU A 24 -6.42 -0.35 -1.71
C LEU A 24 -7.28 0.80 -1.16
N LEU A 25 -8.28 0.47 -0.34
CA LEU A 25 -9.12 1.45 0.33
C LEU A 25 -8.32 2.34 1.29
N LYS A 26 -7.41 1.75 2.07
CA LYS A 26 -6.48 2.50 2.94
C LYS A 26 -5.58 3.47 2.17
N GLN A 27 -5.30 3.19 0.90
CA GLN A 27 -4.54 4.06 0.00
C GLN A 27 -5.42 5.07 -0.76
N GLY A 28 -6.70 5.20 -0.41
CA GLY A 28 -7.62 6.18 -0.97
C GLY A 28 -8.15 5.83 -2.36
N ALA A 29 -8.17 4.55 -2.76
CA ALA A 29 -8.76 4.14 -4.02
C ALA A 29 -10.29 4.32 -4.03
N ASP A 30 -10.85 4.67 -5.19
CA ASP A 30 -12.29 4.66 -5.45
C ASP A 30 -12.71 3.26 -5.92
N ILE A 31 -13.32 2.48 -5.01
CA ILE A 31 -13.55 1.05 -5.23
C ILE A 31 -14.99 0.77 -5.61
N VAL A 32 -15.14 0.02 -6.70
CA VAL A 32 -16.40 -0.58 -7.15
C VAL A 32 -16.24 -2.10 -7.10
N VAL A 33 -17.20 -2.79 -6.47
CA VAL A 33 -17.28 -4.25 -6.46
C VAL A 33 -18.46 -4.68 -7.32
N VAL A 34 -18.26 -5.68 -8.18
CA VAL A 34 -19.31 -6.31 -8.97
C VAL A 34 -19.35 -7.78 -8.59
N SER A 35 -20.43 -8.22 -8.01
CA SER A 35 -20.66 -9.62 -7.61
C SER A 35 -22.11 -9.84 -7.20
N PRO A 36 -22.69 -11.06 -7.40
CA PRO A 36 -24.00 -11.40 -6.87
C PRO A 36 -24.08 -11.37 -5.34
N GLU A 37 -22.98 -11.75 -4.68
CA GLU A 37 -22.88 -11.86 -3.23
C GLU A 37 -21.66 -11.15 -2.68
N LEU A 38 -21.74 -10.69 -1.41
CA LEU A 38 -20.63 -10.08 -0.69
C LEU A 38 -20.34 -10.82 0.63
N ASP A 39 -19.05 -10.94 0.95
CA ASP A 39 -18.60 -11.32 2.30
C ASP A 39 -19.07 -10.29 3.34
N ALA A 40 -19.44 -10.76 4.54
CA ALA A 40 -19.98 -9.92 5.60
C ALA A 40 -19.11 -8.71 5.99
N ASN A 41 -17.78 -8.84 5.85
CA ASN A 41 -16.88 -7.72 6.13
C ASN A 41 -16.94 -6.64 5.04
N LEU A 42 -17.24 -7.02 3.79
CA LEU A 42 -17.40 -6.07 2.69
C LEU A 42 -18.75 -5.37 2.74
N VAL A 43 -19.81 -6.05 3.21
CA VAL A 43 -21.14 -5.45 3.43
C VAL A 43 -21.01 -4.20 4.33
N LYS A 44 -20.27 -4.29 5.43
CA LYS A 44 -20.03 -3.15 6.32
C LYS A 44 -19.39 -1.96 5.59
N LEU A 45 -18.46 -2.22 4.67
CA LEU A 45 -17.81 -1.15 3.90
C LEU A 45 -18.77 -0.48 2.91
N VAL A 46 -19.79 -1.22 2.41
CA VAL A 46 -20.87 -0.66 1.58
C VAL A 46 -21.79 0.23 2.42
N GLU A 47 -22.20 -0.24 3.59
CA GLU A 47 -23.06 0.50 4.55
C GLU A 47 -22.38 1.82 4.98
N GLU A 48 -21.07 1.76 5.21
CA GLU A 48 -20.23 2.93 5.54
C GLU A 48 -19.91 3.81 4.31
N LYS A 49 -20.43 3.49 3.13
CA LYS A 49 -20.19 4.20 1.85
C LYS A 49 -18.72 4.31 1.46
N LYS A 50 -17.90 3.38 1.96
CA LYS A 50 -16.46 3.32 1.63
C LYS A 50 -16.18 2.65 0.29
N ILE A 51 -17.08 1.76 -0.14
CA ILE A 51 -17.04 1.10 -1.45
C ILE A 51 -18.43 1.12 -2.07
N ARG A 52 -18.50 1.02 -3.39
CA ARG A 52 -19.74 0.86 -4.14
C ARG A 52 -19.88 -0.60 -4.52
N TRP A 53 -21.09 -1.16 -4.47
CA TRP A 53 -21.38 -2.53 -4.83
C TRP A 53 -22.52 -2.60 -5.85
N TYR A 54 -22.27 -3.29 -6.95
CA TYR A 54 -23.28 -3.66 -7.93
C TYR A 54 -23.60 -5.14 -7.73
N GLN A 55 -24.77 -5.40 -7.15
CA GLN A 55 -25.26 -6.76 -6.83
C GLN A 55 -25.81 -7.43 -8.10
N ARG A 56 -24.91 -7.87 -8.95
CA ARG A 56 -25.21 -8.59 -10.20
C ARG A 56 -23.96 -9.30 -10.74
N GLU A 57 -24.18 -10.08 -11.79
CA GLU A 57 -23.09 -10.67 -12.57
C GLU A 57 -22.28 -9.59 -13.29
N TYR A 58 -21.06 -9.97 -13.65
CA TYR A 58 -20.11 -9.13 -14.38
C TYR A 58 -20.60 -8.84 -15.80
N GLU A 59 -20.39 -7.64 -16.24
CA GLU A 59 -20.50 -7.20 -17.62
C GLU A 59 -19.21 -6.50 -18.07
N LYS A 60 -18.82 -6.66 -19.35
CA LYS A 60 -17.60 -6.03 -19.91
C LYS A 60 -17.54 -4.52 -19.70
N SER A 61 -18.68 -3.85 -19.67
CA SER A 61 -18.77 -2.41 -19.42
C SER A 61 -18.32 -1.99 -18.03
N ASP A 62 -18.31 -2.89 -17.04
CA ASP A 62 -17.98 -2.60 -15.65
C ASP A 62 -16.54 -2.10 -15.47
N ILE A 63 -15.62 -2.70 -16.22
CA ILE A 63 -14.18 -2.39 -16.12
C ILE A 63 -13.75 -1.20 -16.99
N LYS A 64 -14.69 -0.65 -17.79
CA LYS A 64 -14.35 0.49 -18.67
C LYS A 64 -13.90 1.69 -17.87
N GLY A 65 -12.69 2.19 -18.20
CA GLY A 65 -12.08 3.34 -17.53
C GLY A 65 -11.56 3.05 -16.11
N ALA A 66 -11.51 1.80 -15.67
CA ALA A 66 -10.82 1.42 -14.45
C ALA A 66 -9.31 1.59 -14.62
N PHE A 67 -8.65 2.13 -13.59
CA PHE A 67 -7.19 2.17 -13.49
C PHE A 67 -6.61 0.79 -13.14
N LEU A 68 -7.30 0.06 -12.25
CA LEU A 68 -6.94 -1.29 -11.84
C LEU A 68 -8.20 -2.16 -11.83
N VAL A 69 -8.09 -3.33 -12.43
CA VAL A 69 -9.10 -4.39 -12.40
C VAL A 69 -8.56 -5.53 -11.55
N VAL A 70 -9.37 -6.05 -10.64
CA VAL A 70 -9.04 -7.21 -9.80
C VAL A 70 -10.07 -8.29 -10.07
N ALA A 71 -9.66 -9.32 -10.82
CA ALA A 71 -10.47 -10.52 -11.07
C ALA A 71 -10.31 -11.48 -9.88
N ALA A 72 -11.29 -11.48 -8.98
CA ALA A 72 -11.24 -12.14 -7.68
C ALA A 72 -12.49 -13.02 -7.43
N SER A 73 -13.12 -13.52 -8.48
CA SER A 73 -14.20 -14.51 -8.41
C SER A 73 -13.65 -15.89 -8.02
N SER A 74 -14.51 -16.74 -7.48
CA SER A 74 -14.26 -18.18 -7.34
C SER A 74 -14.27 -18.91 -8.68
N ASP A 75 -14.90 -18.33 -9.70
CA ASP A 75 -14.94 -18.85 -11.06
C ASP A 75 -13.68 -18.41 -11.84
N ALA A 76 -12.84 -19.40 -12.18
CA ALA A 76 -11.61 -19.16 -12.92
C ALA A 76 -11.87 -18.71 -14.37
N VAL A 77 -12.95 -19.21 -14.99
CA VAL A 77 -13.33 -18.85 -16.36
C VAL A 77 -13.73 -17.38 -16.42
N LEU A 78 -14.52 -16.93 -15.46
CA LEU A 78 -14.88 -15.51 -15.33
C LEU A 78 -13.64 -14.63 -15.13
N ASN A 79 -12.68 -15.06 -14.31
CA ASN A 79 -11.45 -14.28 -14.08
C ASN A 79 -10.60 -14.13 -15.35
N GLU A 80 -10.50 -15.19 -16.18
CA GLU A 80 -9.82 -15.12 -17.48
C GLU A 80 -10.58 -14.19 -18.44
N GLN A 81 -11.91 -14.30 -18.51
CA GLN A 81 -12.72 -13.41 -19.33
C GLN A 81 -12.53 -11.94 -18.94
N VAL A 82 -12.47 -11.62 -17.65
CA VAL A 82 -12.21 -10.26 -17.17
C VAL A 82 -10.83 -9.77 -17.64
N ALA A 83 -9.82 -10.64 -17.65
CA ALA A 83 -8.48 -10.30 -18.17
C ALA A 83 -8.52 -10.01 -19.67
N GLU A 84 -9.18 -10.86 -20.46
CA GLU A 84 -9.34 -10.69 -21.91
C GLU A 84 -10.15 -9.43 -22.28
N ASP A 85 -11.16 -9.09 -21.48
CA ASP A 85 -12.00 -7.91 -21.67
C ASP A 85 -11.29 -6.59 -21.31
N SER A 86 -10.18 -6.68 -20.58
CA SER A 86 -9.42 -5.52 -20.13
C SER A 86 -8.67 -4.85 -21.26
N ALA A 87 -8.57 -3.52 -21.23
CA ALA A 87 -7.80 -2.78 -22.22
C ALA A 87 -6.30 -2.93 -21.97
N GLU A 88 -5.49 -2.84 -23.04
CA GLU A 88 -4.02 -2.99 -22.99
C GLU A 88 -3.33 -2.10 -21.95
N ASN A 89 -3.86 -0.92 -21.70
CA ASN A 89 -3.31 0.05 -20.76
C ASN A 89 -3.91 -0.04 -19.34
N GLN A 90 -4.79 -1.02 -19.08
CA GLN A 90 -5.32 -1.26 -17.74
C GLN A 90 -4.39 -2.15 -16.93
N LEU A 91 -4.30 -1.86 -15.63
CA LEU A 91 -3.66 -2.75 -14.68
C LEU A 91 -4.65 -3.86 -14.30
N VAL A 92 -4.22 -5.12 -14.43
CA VAL A 92 -5.07 -6.28 -14.21
C VAL A 92 -4.39 -7.25 -13.26
N ASN A 93 -5.08 -7.59 -12.18
CA ASN A 93 -4.68 -8.65 -11.25
C ASN A 93 -5.67 -9.81 -11.32
N VAL A 94 -5.22 -10.98 -11.68
CA VAL A 94 -6.02 -12.22 -11.72
C VAL A 94 -5.58 -13.13 -10.59
N ILE A 95 -6.51 -13.50 -9.70
CA ILE A 95 -6.15 -14.29 -8.50
C ILE A 95 -5.93 -15.78 -8.79
N THR A 96 -6.60 -16.32 -9.80
CA THR A 96 -6.57 -17.74 -10.19
C THR A 96 -5.37 -18.08 -11.06
N ASN A 97 -5.00 -17.16 -11.95
CA ASN A 97 -3.87 -17.32 -12.87
C ASN A 97 -3.10 -15.99 -12.96
N PRO A 98 -1.99 -15.86 -12.22
CA PRO A 98 -1.20 -14.63 -12.25
C PRO A 98 -0.67 -14.24 -13.62
N GLU A 99 -0.42 -15.20 -14.51
CA GLU A 99 0.12 -14.96 -15.86
C GLU A 99 -0.89 -14.28 -16.80
N SER A 100 -2.20 -14.41 -16.51
CA SER A 100 -3.26 -13.71 -17.26
C SER A 100 -3.39 -12.24 -16.87
N GLY A 101 -2.69 -11.82 -15.81
CA GLY A 101 -2.65 -10.43 -15.37
C GLY A 101 -1.30 -9.76 -15.65
N ASN A 102 -1.25 -8.46 -15.46
CA ASN A 102 -0.02 -7.66 -15.57
C ASN A 102 0.41 -7.00 -14.25
N VAL A 103 -0.34 -7.24 -13.16
CA VAL A 103 -0.06 -6.72 -11.82
C VAL A 103 -0.15 -7.81 -10.76
N HIS A 104 0.90 -7.91 -9.94
CA HIS A 104 0.94 -8.81 -8.80
C HIS A 104 0.94 -8.04 -7.48
N PHE A 105 0.16 -8.52 -6.50
CA PHE A 105 0.16 -7.98 -5.15
C PHE A 105 1.20 -8.75 -4.32
N PRO A 106 2.31 -8.11 -3.92
CA PRO A 106 3.32 -8.74 -3.09
C PRO A 106 2.80 -8.93 -1.65
N ALA A 107 3.48 -9.79 -0.89
CA ALA A 107 3.34 -9.77 0.56
C ALA A 107 3.94 -8.46 1.09
N ALA A 108 3.15 -7.63 1.77
CA ALA A 108 3.57 -6.29 2.17
C ALA A 108 3.37 -6.03 3.66
N ILE A 109 4.17 -5.12 4.18
CA ILE A 109 4.10 -4.52 5.50
C ILE A 109 3.94 -3.02 5.32
N HIS A 110 3.07 -2.42 6.11
CA HIS A 110 2.89 -0.99 6.19
C HIS A 110 3.04 -0.56 7.66
N ARG A 111 3.91 0.44 7.92
CA ARG A 111 4.10 1.10 9.20
C ARG A 111 4.20 2.60 8.93
N GLY A 112 3.08 3.30 8.95
CA GLY A 112 3.04 4.69 8.52
C GLY A 112 3.66 4.88 7.13
N LEU A 113 4.75 5.62 7.02
CA LEU A 113 5.49 5.86 5.79
C LEU A 113 6.34 4.67 5.32
N LEU A 114 6.62 3.67 6.19
CA LEU A 114 7.39 2.49 5.81
C LEU A 114 6.52 1.51 5.03
N ASN A 115 6.96 1.21 3.82
CA ASN A 115 6.36 0.18 2.99
C ASN A 115 7.43 -0.82 2.57
N VAL A 116 7.28 -2.07 2.98
CA VAL A 116 8.14 -3.17 2.55
C VAL A 116 7.31 -4.18 1.78
N ALA A 117 7.75 -4.51 0.58
CA ALA A 117 7.07 -5.47 -0.28
C ALA A 117 8.03 -6.63 -0.61
N VAL A 118 7.55 -7.85 -0.47
CA VAL A 118 8.29 -9.08 -0.75
C VAL A 118 7.59 -9.85 -1.86
N SER A 119 8.30 -10.09 -2.95
CA SER A 119 7.83 -10.91 -4.06
C SER A 119 8.86 -12.01 -4.37
N THR A 120 8.39 -13.15 -4.79
CA THR A 120 9.21 -14.26 -5.28
C THR A 120 8.98 -14.52 -6.77
N GLY A 121 8.41 -13.54 -7.50
CA GLY A 121 8.08 -13.70 -8.92
C GLY A 121 7.07 -14.83 -9.19
N GLY A 122 6.17 -15.13 -8.23
CA GLY A 122 5.24 -16.26 -8.36
C GLY A 122 5.79 -17.59 -7.86
N ALA A 123 7.12 -17.75 -7.71
CA ALA A 123 7.75 -19.03 -7.37
C ALA A 123 7.30 -19.60 -6.02
N SER A 124 7.07 -18.77 -5.01
CA SER A 124 6.62 -19.24 -3.70
C SER A 124 5.91 -18.16 -2.87
N PRO A 125 4.59 -18.06 -2.96
CA PRO A 125 3.81 -17.13 -2.11
C PRO A 125 3.99 -17.40 -0.61
N LYS A 126 4.22 -18.68 -0.21
CA LYS A 126 4.48 -19.04 1.18
C LYS A 126 5.81 -18.51 1.68
N LEU A 127 6.87 -18.57 0.84
CA LEU A 127 8.17 -18.01 1.16
C LEU A 127 8.09 -16.47 1.26
N ALA A 128 7.41 -15.81 0.34
CA ALA A 128 7.20 -14.36 0.40
C ALA A 128 6.51 -13.93 1.71
N LYS A 129 5.50 -14.68 2.16
CA LYS A 129 4.84 -14.43 3.45
C LYS A 129 5.79 -14.65 4.62
N LYS A 130 6.57 -15.75 4.62
CA LYS A 130 7.54 -16.04 5.68
C LYS A 130 8.57 -14.92 5.80
N ILE A 131 9.18 -14.49 4.69
CA ILE A 131 10.14 -13.38 4.68
C ILE A 131 9.48 -12.10 5.19
N ARG A 132 8.25 -11.79 4.76
CA ARG A 132 7.50 -10.65 5.28
C ARG A 132 7.35 -10.73 6.81
N ASP A 133 6.99 -11.90 7.36
CA ASP A 133 6.77 -12.08 8.80
C ASP A 133 8.07 -11.92 9.59
N ASP A 134 9.21 -12.39 9.05
CA ASP A 134 10.53 -12.16 9.62
C ASP A 134 10.89 -10.66 9.66
N ILE A 135 10.50 -9.92 8.62
CA ILE A 135 10.72 -8.46 8.52
C ILE A 135 9.81 -7.72 9.51
N VAL A 136 8.54 -8.14 9.70
CA VAL A 136 7.60 -7.54 10.66
C VAL A 136 8.19 -7.48 12.06
N ASN A 137 8.85 -8.55 12.51
CA ASN A 137 9.47 -8.62 13.84
C ASN A 137 10.67 -7.67 13.97
N LYS A 138 11.37 -7.39 12.87
CA LYS A 138 12.53 -6.50 12.86
C LYS A 138 12.14 -5.02 12.76
N TYR A 139 11.06 -4.72 12.06
CA TYR A 139 10.55 -3.37 11.83
C TYR A 139 9.16 -3.25 12.46
N ASP A 140 9.14 -3.15 13.78
CA ASP A 140 7.96 -3.08 14.62
C ASP A 140 7.21 -1.73 14.50
N GLU A 141 6.22 -1.51 15.34
CA GLU A 141 5.38 -0.30 15.32
C GLU A 141 6.15 0.96 15.71
N ALA A 142 7.31 0.85 16.38
CA ALA A 142 8.15 1.99 16.70
C ALA A 142 8.73 2.69 15.45
N TYR A 143 8.74 1.99 14.31
CA TYR A 143 9.17 2.60 13.05
C TYR A 143 8.19 3.61 12.47
N GLU A 144 6.91 3.61 12.86
CA GLU A 144 5.94 4.60 12.39
C GLU A 144 6.30 6.01 12.86
N PRO A 145 6.35 6.31 14.19
CA PRO A 145 6.75 7.63 14.68
C PRO A 145 8.22 7.97 14.36
N TYR A 146 9.08 6.98 14.21
CA TYR A 146 10.45 7.21 13.79
C TYR A 146 10.56 7.72 12.36
N LEU A 147 9.76 7.22 11.43
CA LEU A 147 9.76 7.71 10.04
C LEU A 147 9.17 9.12 9.92
N ASP A 148 8.17 9.45 10.74
CA ASP A 148 7.66 10.82 10.82
C ASP A 148 8.76 11.78 11.28
N PHE A 149 9.50 11.41 12.31
CA PHE A 149 10.70 12.14 12.75
C PHE A 149 11.75 12.30 11.64
N LEU A 150 12.10 11.22 10.91
CA LEU A 150 13.05 11.30 9.80
C LEU A 150 12.57 12.24 8.68
N SER A 151 11.26 12.24 8.41
CA SER A 151 10.66 13.14 7.43
C SER A 151 10.80 14.59 7.86
N GLU A 152 10.53 14.91 9.12
CA GLU A 152 10.66 16.25 9.69
C GLU A 152 12.10 16.72 9.69
N VAL A 153 13.04 15.87 10.16
CA VAL A 153 14.48 16.18 10.10
C VAL A 153 14.92 16.51 8.68
N ARG A 154 14.46 15.73 7.68
CA ARG A 154 14.81 15.98 6.28
C ARG A 154 14.33 17.34 5.79
N ILE A 155 13.15 17.78 6.23
CA ILE A 155 12.62 19.12 5.89
C ILE A 155 13.48 20.19 6.53
N LYS A 156 13.69 20.14 7.86
CA LYS A 156 14.46 21.13 8.61
C LYS A 156 15.91 21.25 8.14
N VAL A 157 16.57 20.11 7.88
CA VAL A 157 17.96 20.10 7.35
C VAL A 157 18.07 20.72 5.96
N LYS A 158 17.00 20.71 5.14
CA LYS A 158 17.00 21.43 3.86
C LYS A 158 16.92 22.96 4.01
N GLU A 159 16.31 23.43 5.09
CA GLU A 159 16.16 24.85 5.38
C GLU A 159 17.47 25.45 5.94
N LEU A 160 18.38 24.63 6.49
CA LEU A 160 19.68 25.07 6.98
C LEU A 160 20.59 25.49 5.82
N GLN A 161 21.23 26.67 5.98
CA GLN A 161 22.24 27.18 5.05
C GLN A 161 23.62 26.57 5.38
N ILE A 162 23.74 25.24 5.24
CA ILE A 162 24.93 24.46 5.56
C ILE A 162 25.45 23.71 4.32
N GLU A 163 26.72 23.35 4.33
CA GLU A 163 27.35 22.59 3.27
C GLU A 163 26.71 21.17 3.13
N LYS A 164 26.78 20.63 1.92
CA LYS A 164 26.28 19.27 1.60
C LYS A 164 26.87 18.20 2.52
N ARG A 165 28.15 18.35 2.89
CA ARG A 165 28.85 17.41 3.78
C ARG A 165 28.22 17.40 5.18
N GLU A 166 27.98 18.56 5.76
CA GLU A 166 27.38 18.71 7.07
C GLU A 166 25.92 18.20 7.07
N ARG A 167 25.16 18.53 6.02
CA ARG A 167 23.82 18.01 5.82
C ARG A 167 23.79 16.47 5.84
N ASN A 168 24.73 15.82 5.16
CA ASN A 168 24.81 14.36 5.14
C ASN A 168 25.15 13.79 6.52
N ILE A 169 26.01 14.44 7.30
CA ILE A 169 26.34 14.01 8.66
C ILE A 169 25.08 14.02 9.54
N LEU A 170 24.30 15.09 9.50
CA LEU A 170 23.05 15.18 10.27
C LEU A 170 22.04 14.09 9.87
N LEU A 171 21.88 13.85 8.58
CA LEU A 171 20.98 12.81 8.08
C LEU A 171 21.46 11.38 8.40
N GLN A 172 22.76 11.15 8.51
CA GLN A 172 23.32 9.87 8.94
C GLN A 172 23.20 9.66 10.46
N GLU A 173 23.36 10.71 11.25
CA GLU A 173 23.22 10.66 12.71
C GLU A 173 21.89 10.08 13.15
N VAL A 174 20.80 10.54 12.53
CA VAL A 174 19.44 10.10 12.90
C VAL A 174 19.10 8.68 12.49
N LEU A 175 19.95 7.99 11.71
CA LEU A 175 19.78 6.57 11.36
C LEU A 175 20.25 5.60 12.44
N LYS A 176 20.87 6.10 13.52
CA LYS A 176 21.29 5.28 14.65
C LYS A 176 20.07 4.67 15.36
N SER A 177 20.17 3.43 15.76
CA SER A 177 19.08 2.68 16.40
C SER A 177 18.49 3.33 17.63
N VAL A 178 19.26 4.17 18.31
CA VAL A 178 18.81 4.90 19.50
C VAL A 178 17.61 5.82 19.23
N TYR A 179 17.43 6.29 18.00
CA TYR A 179 16.31 7.16 17.63
C TYR A 179 15.04 6.36 17.33
N VAL A 180 15.13 5.06 17.05
CA VAL A 180 13.95 4.21 16.77
C VAL A 180 13.06 4.10 18.00
N GLN A 181 13.67 3.79 19.17
CA GLN A 181 12.93 3.48 20.39
C GLN A 181 12.86 4.65 21.39
N ASN A 182 13.52 5.78 21.12
CA ASN A 182 13.65 6.87 22.08
C ASN A 182 13.06 8.19 21.55
N GLU A 183 11.81 8.44 21.94
CA GLU A 183 11.07 9.66 21.58
C GLU A 183 11.77 10.92 22.07
N GLN A 184 12.24 10.92 23.33
CA GLN A 184 12.90 12.08 23.92
C GLN A 184 14.18 12.49 23.16
N LYS A 185 14.94 11.52 22.65
CA LYS A 185 16.10 11.82 21.81
C LYS A 185 15.70 12.40 20.44
N ARG A 186 14.58 11.96 19.88
CA ARG A 186 14.03 12.54 18.65
C ARG A 186 13.64 14.01 18.86
N GLU A 187 12.95 14.31 19.94
CA GLU A 187 12.54 15.67 20.30
C GLU A 187 13.72 16.60 20.52
N LEU A 188 14.71 16.15 21.30
CA LEU A 188 15.93 16.94 21.55
C LEU A 188 16.70 17.26 20.26
N PHE A 189 16.77 16.28 19.34
CA PHE A 189 17.44 16.51 18.05
C PHE A 189 16.69 17.55 17.19
N LEU A 190 15.34 17.48 17.16
CA LEU A 190 14.54 18.48 16.44
C LEU A 190 14.68 19.88 17.01
N GLN A 191 14.68 20.02 18.34
CA GLN A 191 14.92 21.29 19.01
C GLN A 191 16.28 21.88 18.70
N GLU A 192 17.32 21.04 18.62
CA GLU A 192 18.65 21.50 18.22
C GLU A 192 18.67 22.01 16.78
N LEU A 193 18.02 21.32 15.85
CA LEU A 193 17.89 21.78 14.46
C LEU A 193 17.14 23.10 14.37
N GLU A 194 16.07 23.29 15.12
CA GLU A 194 15.29 24.53 15.15
C GLU A 194 16.13 25.72 15.62
N ARG A 195 16.95 25.54 16.67
CA ARG A 195 17.88 26.59 17.12
C ARG A 195 18.85 26.99 16.03
N ARG A 196 19.36 26.03 15.24
CA ARG A 196 20.28 26.31 14.13
C ARG A 196 19.62 27.08 12.98
N VAL A 197 18.34 26.82 12.69
CA VAL A 197 17.57 27.56 11.66
C VAL A 197 17.37 29.02 12.06
N HIS A 198 17.19 29.33 13.35
CA HIS A 198 16.93 30.70 13.81
C HIS A 198 18.22 31.56 14.01
N ILE A 199 19.37 30.95 13.95
CA ILE A 199 20.69 31.65 14.16
C ILE A 199 21.38 31.98 12.82
N GLY A 200 21.01 31.34 11.73
CA GLY A 200 21.56 31.55 10.38
C GLY A 200 20.67 32.43 9.53
#